data_d6368842f4b262d8b45f956e7d47af65
#
_entry.id   d6368842f4b262d8b45f956e7d47af65
#
_cell.length_a   1.000
_cell.length_b   1.000
_cell.length_c   1.000
_cell.angle_alpha   90.00
_cell.angle_beta   90.00
_cell.angle_gamma   90.00
#
_symmetry.space_group_name_H-M   'P 1'
#
loop_
_entity.id
_entity.type
_entity.pdbx_description
1 polymer ?
#
loop_
_entity_poly.entity_id
_entity_poly.type
_entity_poly.pdbx_seq_one_letter_code
_entity_poly.pdbx_strand_id
1 'polypeptide(L)' 'MELVLQPDTYIPNVDNEGNYVDTPPSSIHLSKGIYCPCTNKKDKMFTSTTKFGAHLKTKMHQRWLQTLNYNK' A
#
# COMPACT_ATOMS: atom_id res chain seq x y z
N MET A 1 -28.66 4.50 -0.57
CA MET A 1 -27.30 4.11 -0.85
C MET A 1 -26.60 3.66 0.40
N GLU A 2 -25.91 2.58 0.30
CA GLU A 2 -25.26 1.98 1.44
C GLU A 2 -23.82 2.38 1.52
N LEU A 3 -23.41 2.86 2.67
CA LEU A 3 -22.02 3.22 2.88
C LEU A 3 -21.27 2.00 3.40
N VAL A 4 -20.58 1.37 2.52
CA VAL A 4 -19.73 0.23 2.90
C VAL A 4 -18.38 0.78 3.30
N LEU A 5 -18.06 0.67 4.57
CA LEU A 5 -16.76 1.09 5.06
C LEU A 5 -15.75 0.01 4.77
N GLN A 6 -15.19 0.06 3.58
CA GLN A 6 -14.13 -0.85 3.21
C GLN A 6 -12.79 -0.15 3.31
N PRO A 7 -11.76 -0.83 3.81
CA PRO A 7 -10.43 -0.23 3.83
C PRO A 7 -9.95 0.05 2.41
N ASP A 8 -9.19 1.11 2.26
CA ASP A 8 -8.61 1.45 0.99
C ASP A 8 -7.48 0.50 0.66
N THR A 9 -7.22 0.32 -0.63
CA THR A 9 -6.08 -0.44 -1.09
C THR A 9 -4.92 0.51 -1.38
N TYR A 10 -3.73 0.16 -0.90
CA TYR A 10 -2.55 0.97 -1.14
C TYR A 10 -2.19 0.93 -2.62
N ILE A 11 -1.98 2.09 -3.21
CA ILE A 11 -1.55 2.22 -4.59
C ILE A 11 -0.30 3.09 -4.59
N PRO A 12 0.85 2.56 -5.05
CA PRO A 12 2.06 3.37 -5.13
C PRO A 12 1.90 4.49 -6.16
N ASN A 13 2.63 5.56 -5.94
CA ASN A 13 2.67 6.64 -6.91
C ASN A 13 3.60 6.30 -8.05
N VAL A 14 3.57 7.16 -9.08
CA VAL A 14 4.44 7.03 -10.24
C VAL A 14 5.30 8.27 -10.31
N ASP A 15 6.61 8.09 -10.46
CA ASP A 15 7.53 9.22 -10.55
C ASP A 15 7.54 9.79 -11.97
N ASN A 16 8.44 10.75 -12.21
CA ASN A 16 8.51 11.42 -13.50
C ASN A 16 8.95 10.50 -14.64
N GLU A 17 9.56 9.38 -14.31
CA GLU A 17 10.03 8.42 -15.30
C GLU A 17 9.02 7.29 -15.52
N GLY A 18 7.88 7.33 -14.86
CA GLY A 18 6.88 6.30 -14.98
C GLY A 18 7.11 5.08 -14.11
N ASN A 19 8.02 5.18 -13.14
CA ASN A 19 8.30 4.07 -12.24
C ASN A 19 7.44 4.17 -10.99
N TYR A 20 6.97 3.02 -10.50
CA TYR A 20 6.23 2.98 -9.25
C TYR A 20 7.16 3.20 -8.08
N VAL A 21 6.77 4.09 -7.20
CA VAL A 21 7.54 4.39 -5.99
C VAL A 21 6.61 4.35 -4.79
N ASP A 22 7.13 3.93 -3.65
CA ASP A 22 6.35 3.89 -2.43
C ASP A 22 6.11 5.31 -1.92
N THR A 23 4.84 5.58 -1.64
CA THR A 23 4.44 6.85 -1.05
C THR A 23 3.49 6.55 0.09
N PRO A 24 3.98 6.50 1.33
CA PRO A 24 3.11 6.18 2.46
C PRO A 24 1.97 7.19 2.57
N PRO A 25 0.74 6.71 2.77
CA PRO A 25 -0.38 7.64 2.96
C PRO A 25 -0.27 8.36 4.30
N SER A 26 -1.03 9.44 4.42
CA SER A 26 -1.05 10.19 5.66
C SER A 26 -1.72 9.39 6.78
N SER A 27 -1.47 9.80 8.02
CA SER A 27 -2.06 9.12 9.16
C SER A 27 -3.59 9.18 9.13
N ILE A 28 -4.15 10.22 8.53
CA ILE A 28 -5.59 10.36 8.42
C ILE A 28 -6.17 9.25 7.54
N HIS A 29 -5.51 8.95 6.43
CA HIS A 29 -5.95 7.88 5.55
C HIS A 29 -5.75 6.52 6.20
N LEU A 30 -4.65 6.35 6.92
CA LEU A 30 -4.37 5.08 7.58
C LEU A 30 -5.33 4.76 8.71
N SER A 31 -5.92 5.79 9.33
CA SER A 31 -6.83 5.56 10.44
C SER A 31 -8.05 4.73 10.02
N LYS A 32 -8.38 4.74 8.74
CA LYS A 32 -9.49 3.93 8.22
C LYS A 32 -9.07 2.52 7.84
N GLY A 33 -7.77 2.25 7.88
CA GLY A 33 -7.25 0.95 7.48
C GLY A 33 -6.90 0.90 6.01
N ILE A 34 -5.72 0.36 5.70
CA ILE A 34 -5.25 0.23 4.32
C ILE A 34 -4.68 -1.16 4.14
N TYR A 35 -5.07 -1.82 3.05
CA TYR A 35 -4.47 -3.06 2.62
C TYR A 35 -3.30 -2.79 1.70
N CYS A 36 -2.28 -3.62 1.78
CA CYS A 36 -1.25 -3.63 0.77
C CYS A 36 -1.42 -4.86 -0.13
N PRO A 37 -1.57 -4.68 -1.45
CA PRO A 37 -1.82 -5.83 -2.33
C PRO A 37 -0.62 -6.75 -2.51
N CYS A 38 0.52 -6.42 -1.92
CA CYS A 38 1.68 -7.31 -2.00
C CYS A 38 1.47 -8.62 -1.25
N THR A 39 0.47 -8.68 -0.39
CA THR A 39 0.11 -9.91 0.30
C THR A 39 -1.31 -10.31 -0.08
N ASN A 40 -1.61 -11.61 0.03
CA ASN A 40 -2.95 -12.11 -0.23
C ASN A 40 -3.83 -12.11 1.01
N LYS A 41 -3.31 -11.63 2.13
CA LYS A 41 -4.04 -11.64 3.39
C LYS A 41 -4.88 -10.37 3.50
N LYS A 42 -6.13 -10.48 3.17
CA LYS A 42 -7.03 -9.33 3.18
C LYS A 42 -7.40 -8.88 4.59
N ASP A 43 -7.14 -9.71 5.58
CA ASP A 43 -7.43 -9.36 6.96
C ASP A 43 -6.32 -8.56 7.62
N LYS A 44 -5.24 -8.32 6.89
CA LYS A 44 -4.10 -7.60 7.44
C LYS A 44 -4.14 -6.14 6.98
N MET A 45 -4.75 -5.31 7.80
CA MET A 45 -4.85 -3.89 7.52
C MET A 45 -3.85 -3.11 8.35
N PHE A 46 -3.37 -2.03 7.77
CA PHE A 46 -2.43 -1.14 8.46
C PHE A 46 -3.16 0.13 8.88
N THR A 47 -3.09 0.46 10.15
CA THR A 47 -3.69 1.67 10.69
C THR A 47 -2.67 2.61 11.31
N SER A 48 -1.38 2.23 11.27
CA SER A 48 -0.30 3.00 11.86
C SER A 48 0.75 3.32 10.81
N THR A 49 1.16 4.58 10.76
CA THR A 49 2.21 4.99 9.81
C THR A 49 3.53 4.27 10.10
N THR A 50 3.81 4.03 11.38
CA THR A 50 5.03 3.32 11.76
C THR A 50 5.03 1.89 11.25
N LYS A 51 3.91 1.18 11.45
CA LYS A 51 3.81 -0.21 11.00
C LYS A 51 3.79 -0.30 9.50
N PHE A 52 3.10 0.62 8.85
CA PHE A 52 3.04 0.61 7.39
C PHE A 52 4.42 0.93 6.80
N GLY A 53 5.13 1.89 7.39
CA GLY A 53 6.47 2.21 6.95
C GLY A 53 7.43 1.03 7.07
N ALA A 54 7.33 0.28 8.18
CA ALA A 54 8.13 -0.92 8.35
C ALA A 54 7.76 -1.98 7.31
N HIS A 55 6.47 -2.10 6.98
CA HIS A 55 6.01 -3.04 5.96
C HIS A 55 6.61 -2.71 4.60
N LEU A 56 6.70 -1.44 4.27
CA LEU A 56 7.24 -1.02 2.97
C LEU A 56 8.69 -1.44 2.79
N LYS A 57 9.39 -1.70 3.89
CA LYS A 57 10.79 -2.11 3.84
C LYS A 57 10.97 -3.62 3.76
N THR A 58 9.89 -4.39 3.82
CA THR A 58 10.00 -5.84 3.74
C THR A 58 10.36 -6.28 2.34
N LYS A 59 11.01 -7.44 2.26
CA LYS A 59 11.39 -7.99 0.96
C LYS A 59 10.17 -8.34 0.12
N MET A 60 9.12 -8.82 0.74
CA MET A 60 7.90 -9.17 0.02
C MET A 60 7.30 -7.95 -0.66
N HIS A 61 7.22 -6.84 0.05
CA HIS A 61 6.68 -5.62 -0.50
C HIS A 61 7.58 -5.09 -1.63
N GLN A 62 8.89 -5.08 -1.41
CA GLN A 62 9.81 -4.59 -2.42
C GLN A 62 9.78 -5.43 -3.68
N ARG A 63 9.64 -6.74 -3.53
CA ARG A 63 9.53 -7.63 -4.68
C ARG A 63 8.25 -7.35 -5.46
N TRP A 64 7.16 -7.12 -4.75
CA TRP A 64 5.90 -6.79 -5.39
C TRP A 64 6.00 -5.48 -6.17
N LEU A 65 6.65 -4.47 -5.57
CA LEU A 65 6.85 -3.19 -6.23
C LEU A 65 7.68 -3.34 -7.50
N GLN A 66 8.73 -4.15 -7.44
CA GLN A 66 9.55 -4.43 -8.62
C GLN A 66 8.74 -5.10 -9.72
N THR A 67 7.82 -5.99 -9.34
CA THR A 67 6.95 -6.66 -10.29
C THR A 67 6.05 -5.66 -11.00
N LEU A 68 5.54 -4.68 -10.28
CA LEU A 68 4.73 -3.63 -10.91
C LEU A 68 5.55 -2.86 -11.94
N ASN A 69 6.78 -2.54 -11.61
CA ASN A 69 7.65 -1.80 -12.53
C ASN A 69 8.04 -2.64 -13.73
N TYR A 70 8.15 -3.94 -13.54
CA TYR A 70 8.52 -4.84 -14.62
C TYR A 70 7.38 -5.01 -15.63
N ASN A 71 6.13 -5.00 -15.15
CA ASN A 71 4.96 -5.29 -15.97
C ASN A 71 4.18 -4.05 -16.40
N LYS A 72 4.72 -2.87 -16.15
CA LYS A 72 4.00 -1.65 -16.54
C LYS A 72 3.99 -1.42 -18.05
#